data_6e959e5e66deb69ca50dbb9d658b1c20
#
_entry.id   6e959e5e66deb69ca50dbb9d658b1c20
#
_cell.length_a   1.000
_cell.length_b   1.000
_cell.length_c   1.000
_cell.angle_alpha   90.00
_cell.angle_beta   90.00
_cell.angle_gamma   90.00
#
_symmetry.space_group_name_H-M   'P 1'
#
loop_
_entity.id
_entity.type
_entity.pdbx_description
1 polymer ?
#
loop_
_entity_poly.entity_id
_entity_poly.type
_entity_poly.pdbx_seq_one_letter_code
_entity_poly.pdbx_strand_id
1 'polypeptide(L)'
;SISMPEFFASELFVPRLIGWSEQYPNINLTLETVKSRRDSPKYTDLSIILSGKRPEQKQVYDLFPISYIPACNPQQYQKWHSKGYRILEQVPLILHQARPHAWHQWAEHVGYHNFAPKQIIQLDSMFSVARAAQQGLGVALIPLPISAGWFSSGSLQRLFEQELLSRDRYYLVRHDDDPNRQEIQLLIDWVLQSFHLER
;
A
#
# COMPACT_ATOMS: atom_id res chain seq x y z
N SER A 1 6.06 -16.69 -13.67
CA SER A 1 6.52 -15.32 -13.34
C SER A 1 5.36 -14.45 -12.86
N ILE A 2 5.64 -13.52 -11.95
CA ILE A 2 4.66 -12.56 -11.44
C ILE A 2 5.30 -11.18 -11.29
N SER A 3 4.58 -10.13 -11.69
CA SER A 3 4.99 -8.74 -11.47
C SER A 3 4.09 -8.04 -10.47
N MET A 4 4.63 -7.07 -9.73
CA MET A 4 3.86 -6.31 -8.75
C MET A 4 4.54 -4.98 -8.38
N PRO A 5 3.81 -4.02 -7.77
CA PRO A 5 4.44 -2.83 -7.21
C PRO A 5 5.49 -3.21 -6.16
N GLU A 6 6.63 -2.51 -6.19
CA GLU A 6 7.76 -2.78 -5.27
C GLU A 6 7.33 -2.77 -3.80
N PHE A 7 6.45 -1.85 -3.45
CA PHE A 7 5.93 -1.73 -2.09
C PHE A 7 5.10 -2.94 -1.65
N PHE A 8 4.25 -3.48 -2.56
CA PHE A 8 3.51 -4.72 -2.30
C PHE A 8 4.47 -5.91 -2.15
N ALA A 9 5.46 -6.01 -3.02
CA ALA A 9 6.46 -7.07 -2.98
C ALA A 9 7.18 -7.10 -1.62
N SER A 10 7.71 -5.97 -1.19
CA SER A 10 8.49 -5.85 0.04
C SER A 10 7.67 -6.07 1.31
N GLU A 11 6.52 -5.41 1.41
CA GLU A 11 5.76 -5.38 2.67
C GLU A 11 4.84 -6.59 2.86
N LEU A 12 4.38 -7.19 1.77
CA LEU A 12 3.40 -8.29 1.87
C LEU A 12 3.86 -9.61 1.23
N PHE A 13 4.39 -9.56 0.00
CA PHE A 13 4.62 -10.77 -0.77
C PHE A 13 5.85 -11.53 -0.30
N VAL A 14 7.01 -10.88 -0.27
CA VAL A 14 8.28 -11.50 0.13
C VAL A 14 8.23 -12.08 1.55
N PRO A 15 7.64 -11.41 2.56
CA PRO A 15 7.51 -12.00 3.89
C PRO A 15 6.72 -13.31 3.94
N ARG A 16 5.86 -13.57 2.95
CA ARG A 16 5.04 -14.80 2.87
C ARG A 16 5.63 -15.88 1.95
N LEU A 17 6.69 -15.57 1.19
CA LEU A 17 7.29 -16.52 0.26
C LEU A 17 7.87 -17.78 0.91
N ILE A 18 8.16 -17.76 2.20
CA ILE A 18 8.57 -18.95 2.95
C ILE A 18 7.51 -20.05 2.79
N GLY A 19 6.23 -19.71 3.04
CA GLY A 19 5.13 -20.66 2.90
C GLY A 19 4.96 -21.21 1.47
N TRP A 20 5.14 -20.34 0.46
CA TRP A 20 5.17 -20.81 -0.93
C TRP A 20 6.30 -21.80 -1.19
N SER A 21 7.53 -21.45 -0.77
CA SER A 21 8.72 -22.26 -1.01
C SER A 21 8.64 -23.62 -0.32
N GLU A 22 8.07 -23.69 0.87
CA GLU A 22 7.86 -24.95 1.61
C GLU A 22 6.79 -25.82 0.94
N GLN A 23 5.72 -25.21 0.45
CA GLN A 23 4.61 -25.93 -0.17
C GLN A 23 4.92 -26.40 -1.59
N TYR A 24 5.70 -25.62 -2.36
CA TYR A 24 6.00 -25.88 -3.76
C TYR A 24 7.49 -25.81 -4.09
N PRO A 25 8.33 -26.69 -3.48
CA PRO A 25 9.79 -26.61 -3.58
C PRO A 25 10.35 -26.82 -5.00
N ASN A 26 9.55 -27.40 -5.90
CA ASN A 26 9.94 -27.71 -7.27
C ASN A 26 9.47 -26.64 -8.28
N ILE A 27 8.81 -25.58 -7.85
CA ILE A 27 8.33 -24.51 -8.73
C ILE A 27 9.26 -23.29 -8.62
N ASN A 28 9.96 -22.99 -9.71
CA ASN A 28 10.75 -21.77 -9.78
C ASN A 28 9.83 -20.54 -9.96
N LEU A 29 9.95 -19.57 -9.08
CA LEU A 29 9.21 -18.33 -9.12
C LEU A 29 10.12 -17.16 -9.48
N THR A 30 9.75 -16.41 -10.52
CA THR A 30 10.38 -15.13 -10.87
C THR A 30 9.47 -14.00 -10.45
N LEU A 31 9.99 -13.10 -9.61
CA LEU A 31 9.31 -11.90 -9.15
C LEU A 31 9.90 -10.66 -9.84
N GLU A 32 9.06 -9.89 -10.51
CA GLU A 32 9.43 -8.60 -11.09
C GLU A 32 8.75 -7.46 -10.34
N THR A 33 9.48 -6.40 -9.99
CA THR A 33 8.90 -5.24 -9.35
C THR A 33 8.75 -4.07 -10.30
N VAL A 34 7.62 -3.37 -10.18
CA VAL A 34 7.29 -2.19 -10.98
C VAL A 34 7.36 -0.97 -10.06
N LYS A 35 8.15 0.02 -10.42
CA LYS A 35 8.34 1.25 -9.61
C LYS A 35 7.23 2.26 -9.81
N SER A 36 6.60 2.26 -10.97
CA SER A 36 5.59 3.23 -11.35
C SER A 36 4.43 2.56 -12.10
N ARG A 37 3.23 3.13 -12.00
CA ARG A 37 2.06 2.68 -12.79
C ARG A 37 2.26 2.80 -14.30
N ARG A 38 3.27 3.57 -14.74
CA ARG A 38 3.64 3.76 -16.16
C ARG A 38 4.62 2.70 -16.66
N ASP A 39 5.26 1.98 -15.74
CA ASP A 39 6.16 0.90 -16.12
C ASP A 39 5.31 -0.27 -16.59
N SER A 40 5.45 -0.64 -17.86
CA SER A 40 4.84 -1.87 -18.36
C SER A 40 5.67 -3.03 -17.83
N PRO A 41 5.07 -3.96 -17.06
CA PRO A 41 5.77 -5.18 -16.69
C PRO A 41 6.16 -5.90 -18.00
N LYS A 42 7.37 -6.41 -18.07
CA LYS A 42 7.74 -7.39 -19.09
C LYS A 42 6.76 -8.54 -18.98
N TYR A 43 6.51 -9.21 -20.09
CA TYR A 43 5.56 -10.32 -20.20
C TYR A 43 5.68 -11.33 -19.04
N THR A 44 4.93 -11.07 -17.96
CA THR A 44 4.79 -11.98 -16.83
C THR A 44 3.48 -12.75 -16.95
N ASP A 45 3.43 -13.95 -16.40
CA ASP A 45 2.23 -14.80 -16.42
C ASP A 45 1.10 -14.18 -15.59
N LEU A 46 1.47 -13.56 -14.47
CA LEU A 46 0.57 -12.88 -13.53
C LEU A 46 1.05 -11.46 -13.23
N SER A 47 0.14 -10.58 -12.84
CA SER A 47 0.51 -9.31 -12.22
C SER A 47 -0.41 -8.93 -11.07
N ILE A 48 0.16 -8.34 -10.02
CA ILE A 48 -0.60 -7.64 -8.99
C ILE A 48 -0.54 -6.15 -9.32
N ILE A 49 -1.70 -5.52 -9.44
CA ILE A 49 -1.80 -4.11 -9.80
C ILE A 49 -2.65 -3.34 -8.81
N LEU A 50 -2.30 -2.07 -8.60
CA LEU A 50 -3.09 -1.11 -7.82
C LEU A 50 -3.87 -0.21 -8.78
N SER A 51 -5.19 -0.26 -8.73
CA SER A 51 -6.03 0.50 -9.66
C SER A 51 -7.34 0.96 -9.01
N GLY A 52 -7.82 2.14 -9.42
CA GLY A 52 -9.13 2.67 -9.04
C GLY A 52 -10.29 2.09 -9.87
N LYS A 53 -9.97 1.34 -10.92
CA LYS A 53 -10.95 0.63 -11.76
C LYS A 53 -10.51 -0.82 -11.90
N ARG A 54 -11.51 -1.72 -11.95
CA ARG A 54 -11.23 -3.13 -12.23
C ARG A 54 -10.60 -3.25 -13.62
N PRO A 55 -9.48 -3.98 -13.76
CA PRO A 55 -8.86 -4.25 -15.05
C PRO A 55 -9.81 -4.98 -16.02
N GLU A 56 -9.65 -4.73 -17.33
CA GLU A 56 -10.53 -5.29 -18.37
C GLU A 56 -10.09 -6.69 -18.88
N GLN A 57 -9.04 -7.27 -18.30
CA GLN A 57 -8.55 -8.60 -18.65
C GLN A 57 -9.60 -9.68 -18.31
N LYS A 58 -9.50 -10.84 -18.98
CA LYS A 58 -10.46 -11.95 -18.84
C LYS A 58 -10.48 -12.56 -17.43
N GLN A 59 -9.31 -12.65 -16.80
CA GLN A 59 -9.15 -13.26 -15.48
C GLN A 59 -8.54 -12.24 -14.51
N VAL A 60 -9.41 -11.66 -13.68
CA VAL A 60 -9.06 -10.66 -12.68
C VAL A 60 -9.69 -11.04 -11.35
N TYR A 61 -8.87 -11.07 -10.31
CA TYR A 61 -9.28 -11.39 -8.95
C TYR A 61 -9.08 -10.18 -8.04
N ASP A 62 -10.09 -9.87 -7.23
CA ASP A 62 -9.99 -8.81 -6.24
C ASP A 62 -9.17 -9.32 -5.05
N LEU A 63 -8.17 -8.55 -4.60
CA LEU A 63 -7.42 -8.83 -3.39
C LEU A 63 -8.00 -8.03 -2.22
N PHE A 64 -7.67 -6.75 -2.13
CA PHE A 64 -8.17 -5.90 -1.06
C PHE A 64 -8.17 -4.41 -1.45
N PRO A 65 -9.07 -3.60 -0.87
CA PRO A 65 -9.05 -2.15 -0.99
C PRO A 65 -7.95 -1.56 -0.12
N ILE A 66 -7.55 -0.31 -0.39
CA ILE A 66 -6.66 0.45 0.49
C ILE A 66 -7.35 1.68 1.07
N SER A 67 -6.91 2.05 2.27
CA SER A 67 -7.22 3.31 2.93
C SER A 67 -5.93 3.98 3.37
N TYR A 68 -6.00 5.26 3.72
CA TYR A 68 -4.85 6.01 4.22
C TYR A 68 -5.14 6.54 5.60
N ILE A 69 -4.15 6.45 6.49
CA ILE A 69 -4.26 6.90 7.86
C ILE A 69 -3.14 7.87 8.21
N PRO A 70 -3.43 8.97 8.96
CA PRO A 70 -2.40 9.83 9.49
C PRO A 70 -1.51 9.10 10.49
N ALA A 71 -0.20 9.06 10.23
CA ALA A 71 0.76 8.37 11.07
C ALA A 71 2.04 9.17 11.27
N CYS A 72 2.66 8.97 12.40
CA CYS A 72 3.96 9.54 12.77
C CYS A 72 4.76 8.55 13.61
N ASN A 73 5.99 8.88 13.95
CA ASN A 73 6.78 8.06 14.86
C ASN A 73 6.28 8.15 16.32
N PRO A 74 6.65 7.20 17.20
CA PRO A 74 6.18 7.17 18.60
C PRO A 74 6.52 8.42 19.41
N GLN A 75 7.68 9.04 19.20
CA GLN A 75 8.07 10.24 19.94
C GLN A 75 7.17 11.44 19.61
N GLN A 76 6.83 11.59 18.32
CA GLN A 76 5.94 12.66 17.87
C GLN A 76 4.50 12.40 18.27
N TYR A 77 4.07 11.14 18.22
CA TYR A 77 2.77 10.75 18.73
C TYR A 77 2.55 11.24 20.18
N GLN A 78 3.51 11.00 21.08
CA GLN A 78 3.43 11.45 22.46
C GLN A 78 3.26 12.98 22.59
N LYS A 79 3.82 13.74 21.66
CA LYS A 79 3.74 15.21 21.65
C LYS A 79 2.46 15.75 21.00
N TRP A 80 1.85 15.01 20.08
CA TRP A 80 0.84 15.54 19.17
C TRP A 80 -0.56 14.96 19.35
N HIS A 81 -0.69 13.71 19.81
CA HIS A 81 -1.98 13.02 19.87
C HIS A 81 -3.09 13.77 20.62
N SER A 82 -2.75 14.54 21.65
CA SER A 82 -3.72 15.31 22.47
C SER A 82 -4.07 16.68 21.90
N LYS A 83 -3.41 17.12 20.81
CA LYS A 83 -3.58 18.48 20.27
C LYS A 83 -4.71 18.60 19.25
N GLY A 84 -5.41 17.51 18.95
CA GLY A 84 -6.47 17.48 17.94
C GLY A 84 -5.95 17.77 16.52
N TYR A 85 -6.86 17.91 15.57
CA TYR A 85 -6.50 18.07 14.13
C TYR A 85 -5.68 19.33 13.83
N ARG A 86 -5.74 20.36 14.66
CA ARG A 86 -4.96 21.60 14.48
C ARG A 86 -3.45 21.37 14.43
N ILE A 87 -2.96 20.27 14.97
CA ILE A 87 -1.52 19.93 14.87
C ILE A 87 -1.08 19.75 13.42
N LEU A 88 -1.97 19.27 12.55
CA LEU A 88 -1.70 19.06 11.12
C LEU A 88 -1.40 20.36 10.35
N GLU A 89 -1.80 21.51 10.89
CA GLU A 89 -1.45 22.84 10.32
C GLU A 89 -0.12 23.37 10.85
N GLN A 90 0.46 22.76 11.87
CA GLN A 90 1.65 23.26 12.57
C GLN A 90 2.91 22.45 12.26
N VAL A 91 2.75 21.24 11.74
CA VAL A 91 3.85 20.30 11.45
C VAL A 91 3.92 19.99 9.96
N PRO A 92 5.08 19.54 9.44
CA PRO A 92 5.17 19.09 8.08
C PRO A 92 4.23 17.90 7.82
N LEU A 93 3.48 17.95 6.73
CA LEU A 93 2.65 16.86 6.25
C LEU A 93 3.34 16.20 5.05
N ILE A 94 3.35 14.88 5.04
CA ILE A 94 4.05 14.09 4.04
C ILE A 94 3.02 13.27 3.27
N LEU A 95 3.16 13.22 1.95
CA LEU A 95 2.32 12.40 1.09
C LEU A 95 3.08 11.91 -0.15
N HIS A 96 2.51 10.90 -0.79
CA HIS A 96 2.98 10.44 -2.09
C HIS A 96 2.52 11.39 -3.20
N GLN A 97 3.45 11.80 -4.09
CA GLN A 97 3.17 12.79 -5.14
C GLN A 97 2.04 12.37 -6.11
N ALA A 98 1.77 11.07 -6.27
CA ALA A 98 0.65 10.60 -7.07
C ALA A 98 -0.73 10.97 -6.48
N ARG A 99 -0.78 11.48 -5.24
CA ARG A 99 -1.99 11.87 -4.51
C ARG A 99 -1.85 13.26 -3.89
N PRO A 100 -1.65 14.30 -4.69
CA PRO A 100 -1.31 15.65 -4.20
C PRO A 100 -2.41 16.27 -3.32
N HIS A 101 -3.65 15.80 -3.45
CA HIS A 101 -4.80 16.32 -2.70
C HIS A 101 -5.22 15.46 -1.52
N ALA A 102 -4.50 14.38 -1.20
CA ALA A 102 -4.92 13.39 -0.21
C ALA A 102 -5.13 14.00 1.20
N TRP A 103 -4.28 14.92 1.64
CA TRP A 103 -4.45 15.60 2.92
C TRP A 103 -5.70 16.47 2.99
N HIS A 104 -6.02 17.19 1.92
CA HIS A 104 -7.26 17.98 1.86
C HIS A 104 -8.49 17.08 1.82
N GLN A 105 -8.44 15.97 1.09
CA GLN A 105 -9.50 14.97 1.07
C GLN A 105 -9.71 14.34 2.44
N TRP A 106 -8.63 14.04 3.17
CA TRP A 106 -8.74 13.52 4.52
C TRP A 106 -9.37 14.54 5.48
N ALA A 107 -8.94 15.79 5.43
CA ALA A 107 -9.50 16.87 6.25
C ALA A 107 -11.00 17.08 5.96
N GLU A 108 -11.40 17.07 4.69
CA GLU A 108 -12.80 17.15 4.29
C GLU A 108 -13.60 15.96 4.82
N HIS A 109 -13.05 14.75 4.71
CA HIS A 109 -13.69 13.51 5.18
C HIS A 109 -13.99 13.54 6.68
N VAL A 110 -13.09 14.11 7.50
CA VAL A 110 -13.29 14.23 8.95
C VAL A 110 -14.03 15.51 9.35
N GLY A 111 -14.51 16.30 8.39
CA GLY A 111 -15.22 17.56 8.66
C GLY A 111 -14.32 18.68 9.17
N TYR A 112 -13.02 18.61 8.93
CA TYR A 112 -12.08 19.66 9.31
C TYR A 112 -12.03 20.74 8.21
N HIS A 113 -12.94 21.70 8.30
CA HIS A 113 -13.10 22.80 7.34
C HIS A 113 -11.99 23.84 7.48
N ASN A 114 -11.71 24.54 6.39
CA ASN A 114 -10.66 25.58 6.29
C ASN A 114 -9.25 25.05 6.61
N PHE A 115 -9.01 23.77 6.30
CA PHE A 115 -7.70 23.15 6.49
C PHE A 115 -6.63 23.84 5.64
N ALA A 116 -5.64 24.43 6.31
CA ALA A 116 -4.56 25.21 5.69
C ALA A 116 -3.19 24.78 6.23
N PRO A 117 -2.65 23.66 5.75
CA PRO A 117 -1.36 23.16 6.21
C PRO A 117 -0.24 24.12 5.82
N LYS A 118 0.68 24.40 6.74
CA LYS A 118 1.83 25.29 6.50
C LYS A 118 2.83 24.70 5.53
N GLN A 119 2.99 23.37 5.54
CA GLN A 119 3.97 22.68 4.72
C GLN A 119 3.45 21.30 4.31
N ILE A 120 3.53 21.02 3.01
CA ILE A 120 3.31 19.69 2.45
C ILE A 120 4.58 19.26 1.72
N ILE A 121 5.12 18.09 2.07
CA ILE A 121 6.26 17.46 1.44
C ILE A 121 5.75 16.29 0.60
N GLN A 122 6.03 16.34 -0.70
CA GLN A 122 5.63 15.31 -1.65
C GLN A 122 6.84 14.46 -2.03
N LEU A 123 6.71 13.16 -1.90
CA LEU A 123 7.73 12.17 -2.25
C LEU A 123 7.17 11.19 -3.29
N ASP A 124 8.01 10.70 -4.17
CA ASP A 124 7.62 9.81 -5.28
C ASP A 124 7.63 8.32 -4.93
N SER A 125 8.07 7.99 -3.72
CA SER A 125 8.16 6.62 -3.21
C SER A 125 7.43 6.49 -1.89
N MET A 126 6.59 5.45 -1.74
CA MET A 126 5.91 5.16 -0.48
C MET A 126 6.91 4.76 0.62
N PHE A 127 8.04 4.13 0.27
CA PHE A 127 9.13 3.89 1.22
C PHE A 127 9.71 5.19 1.77
N SER A 128 9.92 6.19 0.92
CA SER A 128 10.40 7.51 1.34
C SER A 128 9.38 8.22 2.22
N VAL A 129 8.10 8.14 1.90
CA VAL A 129 7.00 8.69 2.71
C VAL A 129 7.00 8.07 4.10
N ALA A 130 7.04 6.75 4.20
CA ALA A 130 7.08 6.04 5.47
C ALA A 130 8.38 6.33 6.25
N ARG A 131 9.52 6.31 5.58
CA ARG A 131 10.82 6.60 6.22
C ARG A 131 10.86 8.02 6.79
N ALA A 132 10.34 9.00 6.07
CA ALA A 132 10.26 10.37 6.55
C ALA A 132 9.43 10.49 7.84
N ALA A 133 8.28 9.82 7.90
CA ALA A 133 7.47 9.77 9.12
C ALA A 133 8.19 9.03 10.27
N GLN A 134 8.80 7.88 9.99
CA GLN A 134 9.57 7.11 10.99
C GLN A 134 10.75 7.92 11.57
N GLN A 135 11.41 8.72 10.75
CA GLN A 135 12.52 9.59 11.18
C GLN A 135 12.04 10.89 11.84
N GLY A 136 10.75 11.12 11.95
CA GLY A 136 10.22 12.26 12.65
C GLY A 136 10.15 13.56 11.84
N LEU A 137 10.16 13.48 10.51
CA LEU A 137 10.00 14.67 9.67
C LEU A 137 8.63 15.31 9.83
N GLY A 138 7.59 14.52 10.05
CA GLY A 138 6.22 15.01 10.19
C GLY A 138 5.18 13.89 10.24
N VAL A 139 3.96 14.21 9.86
CA VAL A 139 2.84 13.27 9.77
C VAL A 139 2.65 12.84 8.33
N ALA A 140 2.59 11.54 8.06
CA ALA A 140 2.37 10.99 6.74
C ALA A 140 0.99 10.32 6.63
N LEU A 141 0.42 10.33 5.43
CA LEU A 141 -0.69 9.46 5.06
C LEU A 141 -0.14 8.11 4.60
N ILE A 142 -0.36 7.09 5.43
CA ILE A 142 0.19 5.74 5.27
C ILE A 142 -0.91 4.77 4.81
N PRO A 143 -0.66 3.97 3.75
CA PRO A 143 -1.67 3.05 3.22
C PRO A 143 -1.86 1.82 4.12
N LEU A 144 -3.12 1.44 4.35
CA LEU A 144 -3.53 0.21 5.04
C LEU A 144 -4.33 -0.69 4.06
N PRO A 145 -4.30 -2.01 4.22
CA PRO A 145 -3.60 -2.79 5.26
C PRO A 145 -2.12 -3.08 4.93
N ILE A 146 -1.62 -2.67 3.77
CA ILE A 146 -0.28 -3.02 3.27
C ILE A 146 0.86 -2.66 4.24
N SER A 147 0.70 -1.59 5.02
CA SER A 147 1.71 -1.11 5.98
C SER A 147 1.48 -1.59 7.41
N ALA A 148 0.62 -2.58 7.63
CA ALA A 148 0.28 -3.07 8.98
C ALA A 148 1.51 -3.46 9.81
N GLY A 149 2.56 -4.00 9.17
CA GLY A 149 3.81 -4.38 9.83
C GLY A 149 4.53 -3.20 10.52
N TRP A 150 4.43 -1.99 9.99
CA TRP A 150 5.05 -0.81 10.60
C TRP A 150 4.34 -0.35 11.87
N PHE A 151 3.03 -0.58 11.95
CA PHE A 151 2.24 -0.31 13.15
C PHE A 151 2.44 -1.39 14.20
N SER A 152 2.44 -2.67 13.81
CA SER A 152 2.67 -3.78 14.73
C SER A 152 4.09 -3.83 15.29
N SER A 153 5.10 -3.40 14.53
CA SER A 153 6.48 -3.25 15.00
C SER A 153 6.71 -2.01 15.89
N GLY A 154 5.73 -1.09 15.93
CA GLY A 154 5.86 0.16 16.66
C GLY A 154 6.72 1.22 15.98
N SER A 155 7.15 1.02 14.71
CA SER A 155 7.92 2.03 13.97
C SER A 155 7.08 3.23 13.54
N LEU A 156 5.77 3.05 13.41
CA LEU A 156 4.77 4.08 13.20
C LEU A 156 3.60 3.92 14.17
N GLN A 157 2.96 5.01 14.51
CA GLN A 157 1.72 5.05 15.27
C GLN A 157 0.66 5.88 14.54
N ARG A 158 -0.59 5.44 14.61
CA ARG A 158 -1.74 6.20 14.12
C ARG A 158 -1.88 7.46 14.96
N LEU A 159 -1.77 8.63 14.32
CA LEU A 159 -2.00 9.88 15.03
C LEU A 159 -3.49 10.14 15.26
N PHE A 160 -4.31 9.75 14.28
CA PHE A 160 -5.76 9.77 14.34
C PHE A 160 -6.30 8.46 13.76
N GLU A 161 -7.48 8.02 14.23
CA GLU A 161 -8.08 6.74 13.82
C GLU A 161 -8.91 6.83 12.53
N GLN A 162 -9.19 8.05 12.05
CA GLN A 162 -9.99 8.26 10.85
C GLN A 162 -9.20 7.94 9.59
N GLU A 163 -9.67 6.97 8.84
CA GLU A 163 -9.08 6.54 7.58
C GLU A 163 -9.72 7.24 6.38
N LEU A 164 -8.91 7.67 5.43
CA LEU A 164 -9.38 8.11 4.12
C LEU A 164 -9.48 6.90 3.20
N LEU A 165 -10.71 6.49 2.86
CA LEU A 165 -10.93 5.40 1.92
C LEU A 165 -10.46 5.79 0.52
N SER A 166 -9.67 4.92 -0.10
CA SER A 166 -9.25 5.08 -1.49
C SER A 166 -10.22 4.37 -2.44
N ARG A 167 -10.31 4.86 -3.67
CA ARG A 167 -10.95 4.11 -4.77
C ARG A 167 -10.04 3.00 -5.28
N ASP A 168 -8.74 3.06 -4.98
CA ASP A 168 -7.78 2.06 -5.44
C ASP A 168 -7.89 0.77 -4.62
N ARG A 169 -7.75 -0.34 -5.34
CA ARG A 169 -7.67 -1.70 -4.81
C ARG A 169 -6.52 -2.44 -5.46
N TYR A 170 -6.02 -3.44 -4.78
CA TYR A 170 -5.14 -4.42 -5.40
C TYR A 170 -5.95 -5.49 -6.11
N TYR A 171 -5.49 -5.84 -7.31
CA TYR A 171 -6.04 -6.90 -8.16
C TYR A 171 -4.92 -7.85 -8.57
N LEU A 172 -5.22 -9.13 -8.61
CA LEU A 172 -4.40 -10.12 -9.31
C LEU A 172 -4.96 -10.31 -10.71
N VAL A 173 -4.09 -10.22 -11.71
CA VAL A 173 -4.45 -10.35 -13.13
C VAL A 173 -3.65 -11.50 -13.74
N ARG A 174 -4.32 -12.41 -14.44
CA ARG A 174 -3.69 -13.46 -15.23
C ARG A 174 -3.57 -12.99 -16.68
N HIS A 175 -2.37 -13.11 -17.25
CA HIS A 175 -2.06 -12.76 -18.65
C HIS A 175 -1.90 -13.98 -19.54
N ASP A 176 -1.52 -15.11 -18.97
CA ASP A 176 -1.39 -16.37 -19.68
C ASP A 176 -2.77 -17.02 -19.87
N ASP A 177 -3.13 -17.29 -21.10
CA ASP A 177 -4.42 -17.92 -21.48
C ASP A 177 -4.33 -19.47 -21.58
N ASP A 178 -3.16 -20.10 -21.36
CA ASP A 178 -3.03 -21.56 -21.41
C ASP A 178 -3.64 -22.23 -20.15
N PRO A 179 -4.75 -22.96 -20.29
CA PRO A 179 -5.41 -23.60 -19.15
C PRO A 179 -4.62 -24.78 -18.57
N ASN A 180 -3.62 -25.30 -19.29
CA ASN A 180 -2.85 -26.49 -18.88
C ASN A 180 -1.69 -26.13 -17.96
N ARG A 181 -1.41 -24.86 -17.73
CA ARG A 181 -0.34 -24.41 -16.84
C ARG A 181 -0.79 -24.45 -15.39
N GLN A 182 -0.73 -25.65 -14.81
CA GLN A 182 -1.16 -25.90 -13.41
C GLN A 182 -0.38 -25.07 -12.39
N GLU A 183 0.91 -24.84 -12.63
CA GLU A 183 1.75 -24.01 -11.74
C GLU A 183 1.26 -22.57 -11.61
N ILE A 184 0.62 -22.02 -12.65
CA ILE A 184 0.02 -20.68 -12.58
C ILE A 184 -1.24 -20.71 -11.71
N GLN A 185 -2.07 -21.75 -11.84
CA GLN A 185 -3.26 -21.89 -11.02
C GLN A 185 -2.90 -22.05 -9.54
N LEU A 186 -1.88 -22.87 -9.23
CA LEU A 186 -1.39 -22.99 -7.86
C LEU A 186 -0.92 -21.66 -7.27
N LEU A 187 -0.24 -20.83 -8.08
CA LEU A 187 0.20 -19.51 -7.63
C LEU A 187 -0.98 -18.55 -7.42
N ILE A 188 -2.01 -18.60 -8.28
CA ILE A 188 -3.24 -17.83 -8.11
C ILE A 188 -3.92 -18.22 -6.78
N ASP A 189 -4.11 -19.51 -6.55
CA ASP A 189 -4.80 -20.00 -5.36
C ASP A 189 -4.05 -19.62 -4.08
N TRP A 190 -2.71 -19.74 -4.10
CA TRP A 190 -1.86 -19.32 -2.99
C TRP A 190 -1.93 -17.81 -2.75
N VAL A 191 -1.90 -16.99 -3.80
CA VAL A 191 -2.04 -15.52 -3.68
C VAL A 191 -3.39 -15.16 -3.10
N LEU A 192 -4.48 -15.76 -3.59
CA LEU A 192 -5.83 -15.48 -3.08
C LEU A 192 -5.95 -15.88 -1.61
N GLN A 193 -5.42 -17.03 -1.23
CA GLN A 193 -5.43 -17.49 0.17
C GLN A 193 -4.58 -16.58 1.07
N SER A 194 -3.41 -16.15 0.60
CA SER A 194 -2.45 -15.36 1.39
C SER A 194 -2.85 -13.89 1.55
N PHE A 195 -3.60 -13.34 0.59
CA PHE A 195 -3.92 -11.91 0.51
C PHE A 195 -5.41 -11.59 0.48
N HIS A 196 -6.27 -12.54 0.81
CA HIS A 196 -7.66 -12.25 1.12
C HIS A 196 -7.72 -11.62 2.52
N LEU A 197 -7.35 -10.34 2.57
CA LEU A 197 -7.36 -9.57 3.81
C LEU A 197 -8.80 -9.09 4.05
N GLU A 198 -9.52 -9.78 4.90
CA GLU A 198 -10.77 -9.28 5.46
C GLU A 198 -10.49 -8.00 6.26
N ARG A 199 -11.40 -7.03 6.16
CA ARG A 199 -11.33 -5.79 6.94
C ARG A 199 -11.58 -6.03 8.41
#